data_ea553579118ae3bc73ee0e69f586ab10
#
_entry.id   ea553579118ae3bc73ee0e69f586ab10
#
_cell.length_a   1.000
_cell.length_b   1.000
_cell.length_c   1.000
_cell.angle_alpha   90.00
_cell.angle_beta   90.00
_cell.angle_gamma   90.00
#
_symmetry.space_group_name_H-M   'P 1'
#
loop_
_entity.id
_entity.type
_entity.pdbx_description
1 polymer ?
#
loop_
_entity_poly.entity_id
_entity_poly.type
_entity_poly.pdbx_seq_one_letter_code
_entity_poly.pdbx_strand_id
1 'polypeptide(L)'
;MLADIAPVTAGVRQPLRPVVLVGLGLVTTAVLGAATQSTHMLDWSGSASDIVTSAIPFLIFSGLPLLGIFVVIATSLLSLKSGSPKVSGAFAFASLGAFMILVGAAGNFVAHIQQANLAGTAFNEGVTVYFAFGGLLVGLGALAHWAPKLWGRVLDEKALLGLSALGLLGTI
;
A
#
# COMPACT_ATOMS: atom_id res chain seq x y z
N MET A 1 2.98 -4.07 8.42
CA MET A 1 4.09 -4.95 8.03
C MET A 1 5.33 -4.17 7.59
N LEU A 2 5.32 -3.38 6.48
CA LEU A 2 6.51 -2.59 6.10
C LEU A 2 7.00 -1.69 7.25
N ALA A 3 6.09 -1.02 7.94
CA ALA A 3 6.38 -0.17 9.10
C ALA A 3 7.01 -0.90 10.30
N ASP A 4 6.86 -2.21 10.36
CA ASP A 4 7.50 -3.04 11.41
C ASP A 4 8.84 -3.62 10.92
N ILE A 5 8.91 -4.02 9.65
CA ILE A 5 10.10 -4.65 9.05
C ILE A 5 11.20 -3.61 8.79
N ALA A 6 10.87 -2.43 8.27
CA ALA A 6 11.86 -1.41 7.90
C ALA A 6 12.71 -0.92 9.09
N PRO A 7 12.16 -0.59 10.28
CA PRO A 7 12.98 -0.21 11.43
C PRO A 7 13.88 -1.35 11.92
N VAL A 8 13.38 -2.60 11.89
CA VAL A 8 14.17 -3.77 12.31
C VAL A 8 15.35 -4.00 11.36
N THR A 9 15.13 -3.89 10.05
CA THR A 9 16.22 -3.99 9.04
C THR A 9 17.26 -2.88 9.17
N ALA A 10 16.84 -1.70 9.62
CA ALA A 10 17.74 -0.56 9.84
C ALA A 10 18.41 -0.59 11.24
N GLY A 11 17.97 -1.47 12.14
CA GLY A 11 18.47 -1.53 13.52
C GLY A 11 18.04 -0.33 14.38
N VAL A 12 16.93 0.32 14.04
CA VAL A 12 16.40 1.49 14.75
C VAL A 12 14.98 1.24 15.25
N ARG A 13 14.53 2.05 16.22
CA ARG A 13 13.11 2.11 16.56
C ARG A 13 12.37 2.95 15.52
N GLN A 14 11.09 2.63 15.30
CA GLN A 14 10.24 3.44 14.44
C GLN A 14 10.15 4.88 14.97
N PRO A 15 10.77 5.88 14.30
CA PRO A 15 10.91 7.22 14.85
C PRO A 15 9.57 7.98 14.87
N LEU A 16 8.68 7.68 13.93
CA LEU A 16 7.41 8.37 13.72
C LEU A 16 6.20 7.45 13.92
N ARG A 17 6.25 6.59 14.94
CA ARG A 17 5.17 5.64 15.24
C ARG A 17 3.76 6.27 15.29
N PRO A 18 3.53 7.45 15.92
CA PRO A 18 2.21 8.08 15.89
C PRO A 18 1.74 8.41 14.48
N VAL A 19 2.65 8.87 13.61
CA VAL A 19 2.34 9.23 12.22
C VAL A 19 1.97 7.99 11.41
N VAL A 20 2.67 6.86 11.63
CA VAL A 20 2.31 5.57 11.04
C VAL A 20 0.89 5.14 11.44
N LEU A 21 0.54 5.29 12.73
CA LEU A 21 -0.80 4.94 13.21
C LEU A 21 -1.89 5.82 12.59
N VAL A 22 -1.61 7.13 12.42
CA VAL A 22 -2.51 8.02 11.67
C VAL A 22 -2.64 7.57 10.22
N GLY A 23 -1.54 7.25 9.54
CA GLY A 23 -1.56 6.73 8.17
C GLY A 23 -2.41 5.45 8.05
N LEU A 24 -2.25 4.50 8.97
CA LEU A 24 -3.07 3.29 9.01
C LEU A 24 -4.56 3.60 9.26
N GLY A 25 -4.86 4.55 10.16
CA GLY A 25 -6.21 5.03 10.38
C GLY A 25 -6.85 5.61 9.11
N LEU A 26 -6.09 6.39 8.34
CA LEU A 26 -6.57 6.92 7.05
C LEU A 26 -6.88 5.81 6.02
N VAL A 27 -6.09 4.74 6.00
CA VAL A 27 -6.35 3.59 5.10
C VAL A 27 -7.68 2.90 5.45
N THR A 28 -8.11 2.90 6.71
CA THR A 28 -9.38 2.24 7.10
C THR A 28 -10.60 2.90 6.48
N THR A 29 -10.53 4.15 6.02
CA THR A 29 -11.64 4.83 5.33
C THR A 29 -12.01 4.14 4.01
N ALA A 30 -11.05 3.48 3.33
CA ALA A 30 -11.34 2.67 2.15
C ALA A 30 -12.26 1.48 2.48
N VAL A 31 -12.04 0.84 3.64
CA VAL A 31 -12.89 -0.27 4.11
C VAL A 31 -14.31 0.21 4.40
N LEU A 32 -14.44 1.40 4.99
CA LEU A 32 -15.74 2.01 5.24
C LEU A 32 -16.46 2.33 3.93
N GLY A 33 -15.76 2.88 2.92
CA GLY A 33 -16.31 3.13 1.60
C GLY A 33 -16.82 1.87 0.93
N ALA A 34 -16.04 0.79 0.97
CA ALA A 34 -16.43 -0.52 0.43
C ALA A 34 -17.62 -1.12 1.20
N ALA A 35 -17.63 -1.04 2.52
CA ALA A 35 -18.70 -1.58 3.37
C ALA A 35 -20.05 -0.85 3.16
N THR A 36 -20.00 0.45 2.91
CA THR A 36 -21.21 1.27 2.67
C THR A 36 -21.68 1.22 1.21
N GLN A 37 -20.92 0.57 0.33
CA GLN A 37 -21.19 0.51 -1.12
C GLN A 37 -21.45 1.90 -1.73
N SER A 38 -20.89 2.93 -1.15
CA SER A 38 -21.08 4.31 -1.61
C SER A 38 -20.38 4.53 -2.94
N THR A 39 -21.09 5.08 -3.91
CA THR A 39 -20.45 5.62 -5.11
C THR A 39 -19.71 6.90 -4.73
N HIS A 40 -18.40 6.90 -4.92
CA HIS A 40 -17.53 8.03 -4.57
C HIS A 40 -16.69 8.48 -5.77
N MET A 41 -17.34 8.57 -6.91
CA MET A 41 -16.72 9.13 -8.13
C MET A 41 -16.75 10.64 -8.08
N LEU A 42 -15.61 11.25 -8.41
CA LEU A 42 -15.50 12.70 -8.57
C LEU A 42 -16.03 13.08 -9.95
N ASP A 43 -17.02 13.97 -9.97
CA ASP A 43 -17.54 14.60 -11.17
C ASP A 43 -17.41 16.12 -11.07
N TRP A 44 -16.65 16.74 -11.99
CA TRP A 44 -16.49 18.19 -12.08
C TRP A 44 -17.16 18.82 -13.30
N SER A 45 -18.03 18.08 -13.99
CA SER A 45 -18.81 18.60 -15.11
C SER A 45 -20.10 19.36 -14.71
N GLY A 46 -20.50 19.22 -13.43
CA GLY A 46 -21.73 19.81 -12.90
C GLY A 46 -21.59 21.22 -12.36
N SER A 47 -22.60 21.67 -11.64
CA SER A 47 -22.58 22.94 -10.90
C SER A 47 -21.58 22.89 -9.74
N ALA A 48 -21.21 24.06 -9.17
CA ALA A 48 -20.30 24.10 -8.03
C ALA A 48 -20.80 23.29 -6.82
N SER A 49 -22.12 23.20 -6.59
CA SER A 49 -22.71 22.37 -5.54
C SER A 49 -22.54 20.88 -5.83
N ASP A 50 -22.68 20.45 -7.08
CA ASP A 50 -22.55 19.05 -7.49
C ASP A 50 -21.09 18.60 -7.36
N ILE A 51 -20.14 19.46 -7.76
CA ILE A 51 -18.70 19.21 -7.59
C ILE A 51 -18.36 19.01 -6.11
N VAL A 52 -18.82 19.89 -5.22
CA VAL A 52 -18.55 19.77 -3.78
C VAL A 52 -19.16 18.48 -3.22
N THR A 53 -20.39 18.15 -3.62
CA THR A 53 -21.10 16.96 -3.15
C THR A 53 -20.40 15.66 -3.58
N SER A 54 -19.83 15.60 -4.78
CA SER A 54 -19.07 14.45 -5.28
C SER A 54 -17.64 14.41 -4.72
N ALA A 55 -17.01 15.57 -4.49
CA ALA A 55 -15.63 15.66 -4.03
C ALA A 55 -15.46 15.19 -2.57
N ILE A 56 -16.44 15.46 -1.70
CA ILE A 56 -16.34 15.04 -0.28
C ILE A 56 -16.21 13.52 -0.13
N PRO A 57 -17.13 12.67 -0.62
CA PRO A 57 -16.97 11.22 -0.52
C PRO A 57 -15.77 10.71 -1.30
N PHE A 58 -15.45 11.29 -2.46
CA PHE A 58 -14.25 10.94 -3.21
C PHE A 58 -12.97 11.15 -2.39
N LEU A 59 -12.81 12.30 -1.75
CA LEU A 59 -11.64 12.59 -0.92
C LEU A 59 -11.56 11.66 0.30
N ILE A 60 -12.70 11.38 0.94
CA ILE A 60 -12.76 10.51 2.12
C ILE A 60 -12.41 9.06 1.76
N PHE A 61 -12.97 8.49 0.69
CA PHE A 61 -12.88 7.06 0.40
C PHE A 61 -11.79 6.69 -0.62
N SER A 62 -11.27 7.64 -1.40
CA SER A 62 -10.16 7.43 -2.33
C SER A 62 -8.92 8.26 -1.97
N GLY A 63 -9.09 9.51 -1.56
CA GLY A 63 -7.99 10.43 -1.24
C GLY A 63 -7.29 10.10 0.08
N LEU A 64 -8.05 9.96 1.18
CA LEU A 64 -7.46 9.66 2.48
C LEU A 64 -6.74 8.30 2.52
N PRO A 65 -7.25 7.20 1.93
CA PRO A 65 -6.50 5.95 1.83
C PRO A 65 -5.18 6.09 1.08
N LEU A 66 -5.17 6.77 -0.06
CA LEU A 66 -3.96 7.02 -0.83
C LEU A 66 -2.92 7.80 0.00
N LEU A 67 -3.37 8.87 0.66
CA LEU A 67 -2.51 9.64 1.58
C LEU A 67 -1.99 8.76 2.73
N GLY A 68 -2.85 7.93 3.31
CA GLY A 68 -2.49 7.00 4.39
C GLY A 68 -1.40 6.02 3.98
N ILE A 69 -1.54 5.39 2.80
CA ILE A 69 -0.53 4.47 2.24
C ILE A 69 0.79 5.21 2.02
N PHE A 70 0.74 6.40 1.42
CA PHE A 70 1.93 7.22 1.19
C PHE A 70 2.64 7.58 2.51
N VAL A 71 1.91 8.00 3.53
CA VAL A 71 2.45 8.33 4.86
C VAL A 71 3.12 7.11 5.50
N VAL A 72 2.51 5.93 5.44
CA VAL A 72 3.10 4.70 5.99
C VAL A 72 4.39 4.33 5.26
N ILE A 73 4.43 4.44 3.94
CA ILE A 73 5.63 4.13 3.16
C ILE A 73 6.73 5.16 3.43
N ALA A 74 6.41 6.46 3.38
CA ALA A 74 7.37 7.54 3.61
C ALA A 74 8.01 7.45 5.00
N THR A 75 7.22 7.22 6.05
CA THR A 75 7.73 7.05 7.41
C THR A 75 8.58 5.80 7.57
N SER A 76 8.26 4.73 6.85
CA SER A 76 9.05 3.50 6.82
C SER A 76 10.42 3.75 6.16
N LEU A 77 10.45 4.48 5.04
CA LEU A 77 11.69 4.87 4.36
C LEU A 77 12.56 5.82 5.21
N LEU A 78 11.94 6.74 5.98
CA LEU A 78 12.66 7.58 6.93
C LEU A 78 13.37 6.75 8.02
N SER A 79 12.79 5.62 8.44
CA SER A 79 13.45 4.70 9.37
C SER A 79 14.74 4.13 8.79
N LEU A 80 14.76 3.82 7.47
CA LEU A 80 15.96 3.31 6.80
C LEU A 80 17.08 4.35 6.75
N LYS A 81 16.73 5.62 6.54
CA LYS A 81 17.69 6.73 6.52
C LYS A 81 18.33 6.95 7.89
N SER A 82 17.64 6.61 8.97
CA SER A 82 18.10 6.84 10.36
C SER A 82 19.03 5.74 10.89
N GLY A 83 19.24 4.66 10.13
CA GLY A 83 20.01 3.49 10.56
C GLY A 83 20.99 2.99 9.51
N SER A 84 21.44 1.74 9.71
CA SER A 84 22.32 1.01 8.78
C SER A 84 21.55 -0.15 8.15
N PRO A 85 20.73 0.09 7.12
CA PRO A 85 19.83 -0.92 6.59
C PRO A 85 20.60 -2.09 5.97
N LYS A 86 20.22 -3.29 6.37
CA LYS A 86 20.65 -4.53 5.71
C LYS A 86 19.46 -5.07 4.92
N VAL A 87 19.57 -5.09 3.60
CA VAL A 87 18.52 -5.60 2.74
C VAL A 87 18.33 -7.09 3.02
N SER A 88 17.19 -7.45 3.60
CA SER A 88 16.77 -8.84 3.80
C SER A 88 15.69 -9.21 2.79
N GLY A 89 15.54 -10.53 2.53
CA GLY A 89 14.48 -11.02 1.66
C GLY A 89 13.07 -10.61 2.16
N ALA A 90 12.85 -10.64 3.46
CA ALA A 90 11.60 -10.17 4.08
C ALA A 90 11.34 -8.69 3.79
N PHE A 91 12.38 -7.84 3.85
CA PHE A 91 12.27 -6.42 3.52
C PHE A 91 12.02 -6.21 2.02
N ALA A 92 12.68 -6.99 1.15
CA ALA A 92 12.47 -6.91 -0.30
C ALA A 92 11.00 -7.22 -0.65
N PHE A 93 10.44 -8.31 -0.14
CA PHE A 93 9.03 -8.64 -0.32
C PHE A 93 8.10 -7.54 0.17
N ALA A 94 8.31 -7.05 1.39
CA ALA A 94 7.45 -6.04 1.99
C ALA A 94 7.52 -4.69 1.25
N SER A 95 8.70 -4.28 0.78
CA SER A 95 8.88 -3.01 0.05
C SER A 95 8.31 -3.07 -1.37
N LEU A 96 8.53 -4.16 -2.10
CA LEU A 96 7.96 -4.36 -3.43
C LEU A 96 6.43 -4.43 -3.36
N GLY A 97 5.88 -5.20 -2.41
CA GLY A 97 4.43 -5.27 -2.23
C GLY A 97 3.81 -3.93 -1.81
N ALA A 98 4.47 -3.18 -0.92
CA ALA A 98 4.01 -1.85 -0.54
C ALA A 98 4.05 -0.86 -1.72
N PHE A 99 5.08 -0.94 -2.58
CA PHE A 99 5.14 -0.16 -3.81
C PHE A 99 3.99 -0.50 -4.76
N MET A 100 3.69 -1.79 -4.96
CA MET A 100 2.55 -2.20 -5.78
C MET A 100 1.22 -1.69 -5.22
N ILE A 101 1.01 -1.78 -3.90
CA ILE A 101 -0.18 -1.25 -3.24
C ILE A 101 -0.29 0.27 -3.46
N LEU A 102 0.83 1.01 -3.40
CA LEU A 102 0.83 2.44 -3.66
C LEU A 102 0.43 2.76 -5.10
N VAL A 103 0.99 2.04 -6.08
CA VAL A 103 0.63 2.20 -7.50
C VAL A 103 -0.85 1.83 -7.72
N GLY A 104 -1.31 0.73 -7.13
CA GLY A 104 -2.72 0.35 -7.14
C GLY A 104 -3.63 1.42 -6.53
N ALA A 105 -3.24 2.01 -5.40
CA ALA A 105 -4.01 3.07 -4.76
C ALA A 105 -4.06 4.36 -5.60
N ALA A 106 -2.94 4.73 -6.23
CA ALA A 106 -2.90 5.86 -7.16
C ALA A 106 -3.78 5.58 -8.40
N GLY A 107 -3.70 4.37 -8.96
CA GLY A 107 -4.57 3.95 -10.06
C GLY A 107 -6.06 3.97 -9.68
N ASN A 108 -6.39 3.45 -8.49
CA ASN A 108 -7.76 3.48 -7.96
C ASN A 108 -8.27 4.91 -7.77
N PHE A 109 -7.43 5.82 -7.28
CA PHE A 109 -7.77 7.24 -7.16
C PHE A 109 -8.11 7.85 -8.52
N VAL A 110 -7.31 7.58 -9.55
CA VAL A 110 -7.57 8.08 -10.91
C VAL A 110 -8.82 7.43 -11.53
N ALA A 111 -9.03 6.13 -11.31
CA ALA A 111 -10.20 5.41 -11.82
C ALA A 111 -11.53 5.94 -11.27
N HIS A 112 -11.52 6.57 -10.09
CA HIS A 112 -12.70 7.20 -9.49
C HIS A 112 -12.94 8.64 -9.94
N ILE A 113 -12.18 9.16 -10.92
CA ILE A 113 -12.45 10.42 -11.60
C ILE A 113 -13.34 10.10 -12.79
N GLN A 114 -14.57 10.61 -12.80
CA GLN A 114 -15.56 10.27 -13.83
C GLN A 114 -15.09 10.63 -15.24
N GLN A 115 -14.45 11.77 -15.40
CA GLN A 115 -13.93 12.25 -16.67
C GLN A 115 -12.75 11.41 -17.22
N ALA A 116 -12.07 10.66 -16.38
CA ALA A 116 -11.03 9.73 -16.82
C ALA A 116 -11.61 8.52 -17.58
N ASN A 117 -12.89 8.20 -17.36
CA ASN A 117 -13.63 7.12 -18.02
C ASN A 117 -12.90 5.76 -17.95
N LEU A 118 -12.25 5.49 -16.83
CA LEU A 118 -11.46 4.28 -16.59
C LEU A 118 -12.22 3.19 -15.81
N ALA A 119 -13.36 3.55 -15.21
CA ALA A 119 -14.19 2.60 -14.49
C ALA A 119 -14.71 1.50 -15.42
N GLY A 120 -14.60 0.23 -15.01
CA GLY A 120 -15.04 -0.92 -15.80
C GLY A 120 -14.14 -1.27 -17.00
N THR A 121 -12.98 -0.65 -17.14
CA THR A 121 -11.99 -0.96 -18.18
C THR A 121 -10.91 -1.91 -17.66
N ALA A 122 -10.07 -2.42 -18.56
CA ALA A 122 -8.87 -3.22 -18.21
C ALA A 122 -7.92 -2.48 -17.24
N PHE A 123 -7.93 -1.15 -17.23
CA PHE A 123 -7.18 -0.36 -16.25
C PHE A 123 -7.64 -0.65 -14.81
N ASN A 124 -8.95 -0.71 -14.59
CA ASN A 124 -9.51 -0.99 -13.27
C ASN A 124 -9.22 -2.44 -12.82
N GLU A 125 -9.18 -3.38 -13.76
CA GLU A 125 -8.74 -4.76 -13.49
C GLU A 125 -7.26 -4.79 -13.10
N GLY A 126 -6.40 -4.04 -13.79
CA GLY A 126 -4.99 -3.86 -13.45
C GLY A 126 -4.80 -3.33 -12.04
N VAL A 127 -5.57 -2.32 -11.62
CA VAL A 127 -5.56 -1.81 -10.25
C VAL A 127 -5.84 -2.91 -9.23
N THR A 128 -6.82 -3.77 -9.49
CA THR A 128 -7.16 -4.91 -8.62
C THR A 128 -6.01 -5.91 -8.52
N VAL A 129 -5.34 -6.20 -9.65
CA VAL A 129 -4.15 -7.07 -9.69
C VAL A 129 -3.03 -6.48 -8.82
N TYR A 130 -2.74 -5.18 -8.93
CA TYR A 130 -1.72 -4.53 -8.10
C TYR A 130 -2.03 -4.62 -6.60
N PHE A 131 -3.29 -4.47 -6.19
CA PHE A 131 -3.69 -4.65 -4.79
C PHE A 131 -3.54 -6.10 -4.34
N ALA A 132 -4.00 -7.07 -5.14
CA ALA A 132 -3.97 -8.48 -4.79
C ALA A 132 -2.53 -8.99 -4.65
N PHE A 133 -1.69 -8.76 -5.66
CA PHE A 133 -0.29 -9.19 -5.64
C PHE A 133 0.56 -8.38 -4.66
N GLY A 134 0.32 -7.07 -4.53
CA GLY A 134 0.96 -6.24 -3.52
C GLY A 134 0.66 -6.75 -2.11
N GLY A 135 -0.60 -7.09 -1.82
CA GLY A 135 -1.00 -7.70 -0.56
C GLY A 135 -0.35 -9.07 -0.31
N LEU A 136 -0.29 -9.91 -1.36
CA LEU A 136 0.40 -11.20 -1.30
C LEU A 136 1.89 -11.04 -0.97
N LEU A 137 2.60 -10.16 -1.67
CA LEU A 137 4.02 -9.91 -1.42
C LEU A 137 4.27 -9.39 -0.01
N VAL A 138 3.47 -8.43 0.47
CA VAL A 138 3.56 -7.94 1.86
C VAL A 138 3.32 -9.07 2.85
N GLY A 139 2.35 -9.94 2.59
CA GLY A 139 2.05 -11.12 3.41
C GLY A 139 3.22 -12.10 3.46
N LEU A 140 3.83 -12.42 2.31
CA LEU A 140 5.02 -13.27 2.24
C LEU A 140 6.22 -12.63 2.96
N GLY A 141 6.41 -11.32 2.84
CA GLY A 141 7.42 -10.58 3.61
C GLY A 141 7.20 -10.69 5.11
N ALA A 142 5.94 -10.62 5.57
CA ALA A 142 5.60 -10.82 6.97
C ALA A 142 5.92 -12.24 7.44
N LEU A 143 5.51 -13.26 6.68
CA LEU A 143 5.82 -14.66 6.99
C LEU A 143 7.33 -14.90 7.06
N ALA A 144 8.09 -14.37 6.10
CA ALA A 144 9.56 -14.48 6.10
C ALA A 144 10.18 -13.80 7.32
N HIS A 145 9.67 -12.63 7.72
CA HIS A 145 10.16 -11.91 8.90
C HIS A 145 9.88 -12.66 10.22
N TRP A 146 8.70 -13.28 10.34
CA TRP A 146 8.29 -13.99 11.53
C TRP A 146 8.71 -15.47 11.54
N ALA A 147 9.19 -16.03 10.42
CA ALA A 147 9.59 -17.43 10.27
C ALA A 147 10.51 -17.93 11.40
N PRO A 148 11.56 -17.19 11.83
CA PRO A 148 12.42 -17.66 12.92
C PRO A 148 11.68 -17.84 14.25
N LYS A 149 10.67 -17.00 14.52
CA LYS A 149 9.86 -17.07 15.73
C LYS A 149 8.77 -18.15 15.65
N LEU A 150 8.20 -18.36 14.45
CA LEU A 150 7.11 -19.31 14.26
C LEU A 150 7.61 -20.74 14.11
N TRP A 151 8.71 -20.95 13.40
CA TRP A 151 9.21 -22.29 13.04
C TRP A 151 10.63 -22.59 13.53
N GLY A 152 11.27 -21.65 14.22
CA GLY A 152 12.64 -21.83 14.73
C GLY A 152 13.70 -21.94 13.63
N ARG A 153 13.38 -21.61 12.38
CA ARG A 153 14.29 -21.69 11.23
C ARG A 153 14.35 -20.39 10.49
N VAL A 154 15.55 -19.98 10.09
CA VAL A 154 15.77 -18.86 9.19
C VAL A 154 15.60 -19.35 7.75
N LEU A 155 14.85 -18.64 6.95
CA LEU A 155 14.68 -18.94 5.53
C LEU A 155 15.92 -18.48 4.75
N ASP A 156 16.19 -19.12 3.61
CA ASP A 156 17.33 -18.76 2.75
C ASP A 156 17.11 -17.37 2.13
N GLU A 157 17.97 -16.44 2.50
CA GLU A 157 17.91 -15.04 2.04
C GLU A 157 18.03 -14.91 0.51
N LYS A 158 18.86 -15.74 -0.14
CA LYS A 158 19.03 -15.71 -1.60
C LYS A 158 17.76 -16.15 -2.31
N ALA A 159 17.12 -17.21 -1.80
CA ALA A 159 15.86 -17.69 -2.33
C ALA A 159 14.75 -16.65 -2.14
N LEU A 160 14.67 -16.01 -0.98
CA LEU A 160 13.68 -14.96 -0.71
C LEU A 160 13.85 -13.75 -1.64
N LEU A 161 15.09 -13.28 -1.86
CA LEU A 161 15.37 -12.18 -2.79
C LEU A 161 14.99 -12.56 -4.23
N GLY A 162 15.34 -13.76 -4.68
CA GLY A 162 14.96 -14.24 -6.01
C GLY A 162 13.45 -14.34 -6.20
N LEU A 163 12.74 -14.92 -5.21
CA LEU A 163 11.29 -15.04 -5.25
C LEU A 163 10.57 -13.69 -5.19
N SER A 164 11.10 -12.71 -4.45
CA SER A 164 10.50 -11.36 -4.41
C SER A 164 10.57 -10.68 -5.78
N ALA A 165 11.70 -10.83 -6.49
CA ALA A 165 11.86 -10.30 -7.85
C ALA A 165 10.94 -11.02 -8.84
N LEU A 166 10.84 -12.35 -8.77
CA LEU A 166 9.91 -13.13 -9.60
C LEU A 166 8.45 -12.76 -9.33
N GLY A 167 8.09 -12.52 -8.06
CA GLY A 167 6.76 -12.07 -7.69
C GLY A 167 6.39 -10.72 -8.32
N LEU A 168 7.34 -9.79 -8.40
CA LEU A 168 7.12 -8.51 -9.09
C LEU A 168 7.00 -8.70 -10.62
N LEU A 169 7.89 -9.50 -11.23
CA LEU A 169 7.87 -9.75 -12.68
C LEU A 169 6.61 -10.48 -13.14
N GLY A 170 6.03 -11.33 -12.29
CA GLY A 170 4.79 -12.05 -12.60
C GLY A 170 3.53 -11.18 -12.63
N THR A 171 3.65 -9.88 -12.28
CA THR A 171 2.53 -8.92 -12.24
C THR A 171 2.63 -7.84 -13.34
N ILE A 172 3.70 -7.84 -14.12
CA ILE A 172 3.92 -6.95 -15.26
C ILE A 172 3.50 -7.67 -16.53
#